data_1d3deb1c7d0056ebb2bc5d755a3ddb89
#
_entry.id   1d3deb1c7d0056ebb2bc5d755a3ddb89
#
_cell.length_a   1.000
_cell.length_b   1.000
_cell.length_c   1.000
_cell.angle_alpha   90.00
_cell.angle_beta   90.00
_cell.angle_gamma   90.00
#
_symmetry.space_group_name_H-M   'P 1'
#
loop_
_entity.id
_entity.type
_entity.pdbx_description
1 polymer ?
#
loop_
_entity_poly.entity_id
_entity_poly.type
_entity_poly.pdbx_seq_one_letter_code
_entity_poly.pdbx_strand_id
1 'polypeptide(L)'
;MVRSMQSENKYRPLTAKQALQLAAPHTWAASVCPSLFGICYSRLMGFPLGPFRAAAVLAACVFLQSAVNTLNDYVDFVKGTDSASDNVEVSDAVLVYGGIDPKSARNLGFLYLFAGLLSGLAASAGAGPVPLLIGAAGGATVLLYSGGPLPVSSLPLGEVVSGFVMGGLIPLGTAACADGKLHPEILFYSLPLIIGIGLIMMSNNGCDIEKDIRAGRRTLPMFLGRERTLKLYRFLTVFWILLLFVLPVLLTGRRGFLCGVLLLLFARERFRNILALQLRPEQRVLQMKGIVAANIFGNGALIVTLMAAVLMEALHA
;
A
#
# COMPACT_ATOMS: atom_id res chain seq x y z
N MET A 1 -26.19 -48.46 10.51
CA MET A 1 -24.98 -48.60 9.70
C MET A 1 -24.85 -47.34 8.86
N VAL A 2 -24.34 -46.25 9.46
CA VAL A 2 -24.20 -44.93 8.81
C VAL A 2 -22.77 -44.91 8.26
N ARG A 3 -22.65 -45.00 6.93
CA ARG A 3 -21.39 -44.84 6.22
C ARG A 3 -20.90 -43.43 6.45
N SER A 4 -19.78 -43.26 7.12
CA SER A 4 -18.96 -42.06 7.14
C SER A 4 -18.50 -41.79 5.71
N MET A 5 -19.14 -40.83 5.03
CA MET A 5 -18.61 -40.26 3.81
C MET A 5 -17.38 -39.46 4.22
N GLN A 6 -16.21 -40.03 4.01
CA GLN A 6 -14.94 -39.29 3.98
C GLN A 6 -15.08 -38.26 2.87
N SER A 7 -15.04 -36.99 3.23
CA SER A 7 -14.93 -35.88 2.29
C SER A 7 -13.58 -36.01 1.59
N GLU A 8 -13.56 -36.52 0.37
CA GLU A 8 -12.42 -36.42 -0.53
C GLU A 8 -11.97 -34.95 -0.61
N ASN A 9 -10.69 -34.76 -0.49
CA ASN A 9 -9.98 -33.48 -0.41
C ASN A 9 -10.34 -32.61 -1.62
N LYS A 10 -11.34 -31.71 -1.48
CA LYS A 10 -11.92 -30.89 -2.55
C LYS A 10 -10.98 -29.78 -3.00
N TYR A 11 -9.85 -29.59 -2.32
CA TYR A 11 -8.89 -28.50 -2.55
C TYR A 11 -7.57 -29.00 -3.15
N ARG A 12 -6.98 -28.15 -4.00
CA ARG A 12 -5.64 -28.39 -4.55
C ARG A 12 -4.56 -27.82 -3.64
N PRO A 13 -3.32 -28.35 -3.66
CA PRO A 13 -2.19 -27.75 -2.96
C PRO A 13 -1.91 -26.34 -3.49
N LEU A 14 -1.53 -25.44 -2.57
CA LEU A 14 -1.12 -24.08 -2.92
C LEU A 14 0.22 -24.12 -3.71
N THR A 15 0.22 -23.56 -4.91
CA THR A 15 1.41 -23.47 -5.76
C THR A 15 2.19 -22.17 -5.48
N ALA A 16 3.51 -22.14 -5.80
CA ALA A 16 4.32 -20.92 -5.69
C ALA A 16 3.76 -19.74 -6.51
N LYS A 17 3.18 -20.02 -7.69
CA LYS A 17 2.51 -19.01 -8.52
C LYS A 17 1.31 -18.41 -7.79
N GLN A 18 0.46 -19.23 -7.19
CA GLN A 18 -0.70 -18.76 -6.42
C GLN A 18 -0.28 -18.02 -5.14
N ALA A 19 0.78 -18.47 -4.47
CA ALA A 19 1.35 -17.76 -3.32
C ALA A 19 1.81 -16.35 -3.70
N LEU A 20 2.47 -16.20 -4.87
CA LEU A 20 2.87 -14.90 -5.39
C LEU A 20 1.65 -14.05 -5.81
N GLN A 21 0.63 -14.65 -6.41
CA GLN A 21 -0.60 -13.94 -6.75
C GLN A 21 -1.32 -13.40 -5.49
N LEU A 22 -1.43 -14.21 -4.43
CA LEU A 22 -1.99 -13.79 -3.12
C LEU A 22 -1.18 -12.66 -2.48
N ALA A 23 0.14 -12.62 -2.68
CA ALA A 23 0.99 -11.51 -2.24
C ALA A 23 0.72 -10.21 -3.01
N ALA A 24 0.03 -10.26 -4.16
CA ALA A 24 -0.33 -9.14 -5.03
C ALA A 24 0.84 -8.19 -5.36
N PRO A 25 1.90 -8.64 -6.09
CA PRO A 25 3.13 -7.86 -6.33
C PRO A 25 2.88 -6.50 -6.99
N HIS A 26 1.80 -6.36 -7.76
CA HIS A 26 1.42 -5.11 -8.40
C HIS A 26 1.09 -3.99 -7.39
N THR A 27 0.80 -4.34 -6.13
CA THR A 27 0.56 -3.39 -5.04
C THR A 27 1.83 -3.01 -4.26
N TRP A 28 2.95 -3.74 -4.42
CA TRP A 28 4.16 -3.51 -3.63
C TRP A 28 4.76 -2.11 -3.80
N ALA A 29 4.48 -1.43 -4.92
CA ALA A 29 4.87 -0.04 -5.10
C ALA A 29 4.38 0.87 -3.94
N ALA A 30 3.21 0.54 -3.34
CA ALA A 30 2.65 1.29 -2.22
C ALA A 30 3.41 1.10 -0.88
N SER A 31 4.35 0.15 -0.79
CA SER A 31 5.24 -0.02 0.37
C SER A 31 6.71 0.23 0.01
N VAL A 32 7.13 -0.14 -1.19
CA VAL A 32 8.52 0.06 -1.66
C VAL A 32 8.83 1.55 -1.85
N CYS A 33 7.96 2.31 -2.52
CA CYS A 33 8.19 3.75 -2.69
C CYS A 33 8.33 4.51 -1.37
N PRO A 34 7.43 4.32 -0.36
CA PRO A 34 7.62 4.94 0.95
C PRO A 34 8.90 4.52 1.67
N SER A 35 9.32 3.25 1.58
CA SER A 35 10.59 2.80 2.15
C SER A 35 11.79 3.47 1.49
N LEU A 36 11.81 3.52 0.16
CA LEU A 36 12.86 4.21 -0.61
C LEU A 36 12.87 5.71 -0.31
N PHE A 37 11.68 6.32 -0.14
CA PHE A 37 11.58 7.72 0.29
C PHE A 37 12.28 7.93 1.64
N GLY A 38 11.97 7.11 2.65
CA GLY A 38 12.59 7.20 3.97
C GLY A 38 14.11 7.01 3.91
N ILE A 39 14.61 6.07 3.10
CA ILE A 39 16.06 5.84 2.89
C ILE A 39 16.73 7.07 2.27
N CYS A 40 16.15 7.64 1.19
CA CYS A 40 16.69 8.82 0.53
C CYS A 40 16.63 10.05 1.44
N TYR A 41 15.49 10.24 2.15
CA TYR A 41 15.31 11.33 3.10
C TYR A 41 16.37 11.29 4.20
N SER A 42 16.57 10.13 4.84
CA SER A 42 17.58 9.97 5.89
C SER A 42 18.99 10.32 5.40
N ARG A 43 19.32 9.93 4.16
CA ARG A 43 20.61 10.27 3.55
C ARG A 43 20.77 11.75 3.31
N LEU A 44 19.75 12.43 2.76
CA LEU A 44 19.75 13.88 2.49
C LEU A 44 19.79 14.71 3.78
N MET A 45 19.22 14.18 4.87
CA MET A 45 19.23 14.86 6.17
C MET A 45 20.49 14.56 7.03
N GLY A 46 21.45 13.81 6.51
CA GLY A 46 22.74 13.58 7.18
C GLY A 46 22.76 12.42 8.19
N PHE A 47 21.71 11.60 8.25
CA PHE A 47 21.66 10.36 9.08
C PHE A 47 21.37 9.12 8.22
N PRO A 48 22.32 8.68 7.38
CA PRO A 48 22.11 7.64 6.40
C PRO A 48 21.82 6.28 7.05
N LEU A 49 20.83 5.58 6.50
CA LEU A 49 20.55 4.19 6.86
C LEU A 49 21.60 3.28 6.24
N GLY A 50 22.20 2.40 7.05
CA GLY A 50 23.16 1.41 6.57
C GLY A 50 22.52 0.41 5.61
N PRO A 51 23.29 -0.18 4.66
CA PRO A 51 22.72 -1.00 3.57
C PRO A 51 21.98 -2.24 4.07
N PHE A 52 22.45 -2.88 5.15
CA PHE A 52 21.75 -4.01 5.75
C PHE A 52 20.37 -3.60 6.30
N ARG A 53 20.30 -2.49 7.06
CA ARG A 53 19.03 -2.00 7.59
C ARG A 53 18.09 -1.54 6.47
N ALA A 54 18.61 -0.91 5.43
CA ALA A 54 17.83 -0.50 4.26
C ALA A 54 17.19 -1.72 3.57
N ALA A 55 17.96 -2.79 3.34
CA ALA A 55 17.44 -4.03 2.77
C ALA A 55 16.42 -4.70 3.71
N ALA A 56 16.66 -4.70 5.03
CA ALA A 56 15.75 -5.27 6.01
C ALA A 56 14.42 -4.49 6.10
N VAL A 57 14.43 -3.14 6.02
CA VAL A 57 13.21 -2.32 5.94
C VAL A 57 12.42 -2.64 4.67
N LEU A 58 13.08 -2.70 3.52
CA LEU A 58 12.42 -3.04 2.25
C LEU A 58 11.77 -4.44 2.33
N ALA A 59 12.49 -5.43 2.86
CA ALA A 59 11.97 -6.77 3.05
C ALA A 59 10.77 -6.78 4.01
N ALA A 60 10.87 -6.07 5.15
CA ALA A 60 9.76 -5.94 6.11
C ALA A 60 8.51 -5.38 5.43
N CYS A 61 8.64 -4.30 4.67
CA CYS A 61 7.52 -3.65 4.01
C CYS A 61 6.87 -4.52 2.94
N VAL A 62 7.67 -5.23 2.12
CA VAL A 62 7.15 -6.16 1.10
C VAL A 62 6.43 -7.35 1.77
N PHE A 63 6.99 -7.94 2.81
CA PHE A 63 6.36 -9.05 3.51
C PHE A 63 5.10 -8.62 4.26
N LEU A 64 5.08 -7.49 4.94
CA LEU A 64 3.89 -6.98 5.62
C LEU A 64 2.79 -6.62 4.62
N GLN A 65 3.12 -6.02 3.48
CA GLN A 65 2.18 -5.78 2.39
C GLN A 65 1.58 -7.08 1.85
N SER A 66 2.43 -8.09 1.62
CA SER A 66 1.99 -9.41 1.17
C SER A 66 1.09 -10.09 2.19
N ALA A 67 1.38 -9.91 3.50
CA ALA A 67 0.54 -10.42 4.58
C ALA A 67 -0.86 -9.77 4.58
N VAL A 68 -0.93 -8.43 4.47
CA VAL A 68 -2.23 -7.71 4.40
C VAL A 68 -3.05 -8.21 3.23
N ASN A 69 -2.48 -8.28 2.03
CA ASN A 69 -3.18 -8.72 0.83
C ASN A 69 -3.72 -10.15 1.00
N THR A 70 -2.84 -11.09 1.39
CA THR A 70 -3.20 -12.51 1.53
C THR A 70 -4.25 -12.73 2.63
N LEU A 71 -4.15 -12.02 3.77
CA LEU A 71 -5.12 -12.14 4.87
C LEU A 71 -6.44 -11.45 4.53
N ASN A 72 -6.42 -10.35 3.78
CA ASN A 72 -7.63 -9.69 3.29
C ASN A 72 -8.41 -10.62 2.35
N ASP A 73 -7.74 -11.20 1.35
CA ASP A 73 -8.36 -12.14 0.41
C ASP A 73 -8.96 -13.35 1.15
N TYR A 74 -8.24 -13.88 2.15
CA TYR A 74 -8.76 -14.95 3.00
C TYR A 74 -10.03 -14.54 3.73
N VAL A 75 -10.04 -13.38 4.37
CA VAL A 75 -11.19 -12.90 5.17
C VAL A 75 -12.38 -12.60 4.26
N ASP A 76 -12.18 -11.95 3.13
CA ASP A 76 -13.25 -11.61 2.19
C ASP A 76 -13.85 -12.87 1.55
N PHE A 77 -13.02 -13.90 1.23
CA PHE A 77 -13.50 -15.19 0.76
C PHE A 77 -14.32 -15.93 1.81
N VAL A 78 -13.86 -16.01 3.08
CA VAL A 78 -14.56 -16.73 4.15
C VAL A 78 -15.87 -16.03 4.53
N LYS A 79 -15.91 -14.68 4.47
CA LYS A 79 -17.14 -13.92 4.71
C LYS A 79 -18.11 -13.92 3.53
N GLY A 80 -17.70 -14.46 2.38
CA GLY A 80 -18.50 -14.45 1.15
C GLY A 80 -18.67 -13.06 0.55
N THR A 81 -17.77 -12.14 0.88
CA THR A 81 -17.77 -10.78 0.33
C THR A 81 -17.27 -10.76 -1.11
N ASP A 82 -16.38 -11.71 -1.46
CA ASP A 82 -15.88 -11.88 -2.82
C ASP A 82 -16.56 -13.04 -3.52
N SER A 83 -17.11 -12.76 -4.69
CA SER A 83 -17.80 -13.75 -5.54
C SER A 83 -17.43 -13.54 -7.02
N ALA A 84 -17.73 -14.53 -7.85
CA ALA A 84 -17.47 -14.47 -9.29
C ALA A 84 -18.27 -13.36 -10.01
N SER A 85 -19.26 -12.74 -9.35
CA SER A 85 -20.09 -11.65 -9.89
C SER A 85 -19.54 -10.23 -9.61
N ASP A 86 -18.43 -10.10 -8.89
CA ASP A 86 -17.96 -8.81 -8.34
C ASP A 86 -17.00 -8.01 -9.25
N ASN A 87 -16.91 -8.32 -10.54
CA ASN A 87 -16.00 -7.63 -11.49
C ASN A 87 -14.54 -7.58 -11.00
N VAL A 88 -14.10 -8.61 -10.27
CA VAL A 88 -12.70 -8.76 -9.82
C VAL A 88 -11.89 -9.40 -10.93
N GLU A 89 -10.67 -8.94 -11.14
CA GLU A 89 -9.77 -9.57 -12.11
C GLU A 89 -9.45 -11.00 -11.67
N VAL A 90 -9.51 -11.97 -12.59
CA VAL A 90 -9.29 -13.39 -12.28
C VAL A 90 -7.92 -13.64 -11.63
N SER A 91 -6.91 -12.84 -11.98
CA SER A 91 -5.57 -12.87 -11.39
C SER A 91 -5.54 -12.52 -9.90
N ASP A 92 -6.50 -11.71 -9.44
CA ASP A 92 -6.57 -11.19 -8.08
C ASP A 92 -7.55 -11.97 -7.19
N ALA A 93 -8.42 -12.80 -7.79
CA ALA A 93 -9.41 -13.61 -7.07
C ALA A 93 -8.95 -15.08 -6.94
N VAL A 94 -7.75 -15.30 -6.42
CA VAL A 94 -7.09 -16.62 -6.37
C VAL A 94 -7.91 -17.65 -5.58
N LEU A 95 -8.53 -17.24 -4.48
CA LEU A 95 -9.35 -18.13 -3.65
C LEU A 95 -10.68 -18.49 -4.32
N VAL A 96 -11.26 -17.56 -5.08
CA VAL A 96 -12.53 -17.78 -5.78
C VAL A 96 -12.37 -18.78 -6.94
N TYR A 97 -11.28 -18.64 -7.71
CA TYR A 97 -11.07 -19.43 -8.95
C TYR A 97 -10.02 -20.53 -8.82
N GLY A 98 -9.15 -20.48 -7.82
CA GLY A 98 -7.98 -21.36 -7.72
C GLY A 98 -8.25 -22.75 -7.13
N GLY A 99 -9.39 -22.95 -6.47
CA GLY A 99 -9.75 -24.22 -5.82
C GLY A 99 -8.77 -24.67 -4.74
N ILE A 100 -8.08 -23.74 -4.07
CA ILE A 100 -7.14 -23.99 -2.97
C ILE A 100 -7.84 -23.93 -1.61
N ASP A 101 -7.30 -24.65 -0.62
CA ASP A 101 -7.79 -24.56 0.75
C ASP A 101 -7.58 -23.15 1.33
N PRO A 102 -8.65 -22.46 1.75
CA PRO A 102 -8.52 -21.13 2.38
C PRO A 102 -7.58 -21.11 3.58
N LYS A 103 -7.47 -22.20 4.34
CA LYS A 103 -6.51 -22.33 5.45
C LYS A 103 -5.06 -22.22 4.98
N SER A 104 -4.74 -22.68 3.77
CA SER A 104 -3.40 -22.55 3.18
C SER A 104 -3.07 -21.08 2.90
N ALA A 105 -4.02 -20.28 2.37
CA ALA A 105 -3.85 -18.86 2.18
C ALA A 105 -3.69 -18.13 3.53
N ARG A 106 -4.51 -18.43 4.53
CA ARG A 106 -4.36 -17.88 5.87
C ARG A 106 -2.98 -18.16 6.46
N ASN A 107 -2.51 -19.39 6.39
CA ASN A 107 -1.22 -19.79 6.93
C ASN A 107 -0.06 -19.09 6.20
N LEU A 108 -0.18 -18.92 4.86
CA LEU A 108 0.76 -18.12 4.07
C LEU A 108 0.76 -16.65 4.52
N GLY A 109 -0.40 -16.05 4.75
CA GLY A 109 -0.51 -14.68 5.26
C GLY A 109 0.20 -14.49 6.61
N PHE A 110 0.05 -15.45 7.54
CA PHE A 110 0.80 -15.44 8.80
C PHE A 110 2.30 -15.68 8.62
N LEU A 111 2.71 -16.49 7.65
CA LEU A 111 4.14 -16.66 7.31
C LEU A 111 4.74 -15.35 6.79
N TYR A 112 4.05 -14.64 5.90
CA TYR A 112 4.47 -13.31 5.44
C TYR A 112 4.53 -12.31 6.60
N LEU A 113 3.53 -12.30 7.47
CA LEU A 113 3.51 -11.44 8.67
C LEU A 113 4.74 -11.72 9.55
N PHE A 114 5.03 -12.97 9.84
CA PHE A 114 6.17 -13.36 10.65
C PHE A 114 7.51 -12.95 10.01
N ALA A 115 7.68 -13.20 8.70
CA ALA A 115 8.87 -12.78 7.96
C ALA A 115 9.02 -11.25 7.95
N GLY A 116 7.92 -10.51 7.82
CA GLY A 116 7.90 -9.06 7.89
C GLY A 116 8.31 -8.52 9.26
N LEU A 117 7.78 -9.10 10.34
CA LEU A 117 8.13 -8.73 11.70
C LEU A 117 9.60 -9.03 12.02
N LEU A 118 10.12 -10.21 11.62
CA LEU A 118 11.53 -10.54 11.78
C LEU A 118 12.44 -9.57 11.01
N SER A 119 12.08 -9.22 9.79
CA SER A 119 12.82 -8.23 8.98
C SER A 119 12.78 -6.85 9.64
N GLY A 120 11.64 -6.44 10.18
CA GLY A 120 11.48 -5.18 10.93
C GLY A 120 12.32 -5.15 12.21
N LEU A 121 12.37 -6.26 12.96
CA LEU A 121 13.25 -6.39 14.13
C LEU A 121 14.73 -6.29 13.73
N ALA A 122 15.14 -6.94 12.65
CA ALA A 122 16.50 -6.85 12.13
C ALA A 122 16.86 -5.42 11.71
N ALA A 123 15.94 -4.70 11.06
CA ALA A 123 16.12 -3.30 10.67
C ALA A 123 16.28 -2.37 11.89
N SER A 124 15.56 -2.66 12.98
CA SER A 124 15.54 -1.86 14.22
C SER A 124 16.65 -2.23 15.21
N ALA A 125 17.42 -3.27 14.93
CA ALA A 125 18.43 -3.78 15.85
C ALA A 125 19.47 -2.71 16.20
N GLY A 126 19.61 -2.41 17.50
CA GLY A 126 20.53 -1.39 18.01
C GLY A 126 20.11 0.06 17.75
N ALA A 127 18.94 0.33 17.14
CA ALA A 127 18.42 1.68 16.94
C ALA A 127 17.51 2.20 18.08
N GLY A 128 17.27 1.38 19.11
CA GLY A 128 16.44 1.78 20.26
C GLY A 128 14.93 1.52 20.07
N PRO A 129 14.06 2.06 20.95
CA PRO A 129 12.66 1.69 21.00
C PRO A 129 11.79 2.38 19.94
N VAL A 130 12.18 3.52 19.40
CA VAL A 130 11.32 4.32 18.49
C VAL A 130 10.93 3.55 17.22
N PRO A 131 11.87 2.97 16.44
CA PRO A 131 11.47 2.22 15.26
C PRO A 131 10.67 0.95 15.61
N LEU A 132 10.89 0.33 16.77
CA LEU A 132 10.12 -0.82 17.24
C LEU A 132 8.66 -0.44 17.51
N LEU A 133 8.42 0.70 18.16
CA LEU A 133 7.07 1.19 18.44
C LEU A 133 6.32 1.52 17.15
N ILE A 134 6.99 2.18 16.19
CA ILE A 134 6.41 2.47 14.87
C ILE A 134 6.11 1.17 14.11
N GLY A 135 7.06 0.22 14.11
CA GLY A 135 6.89 -1.09 13.50
C GLY A 135 5.76 -1.91 14.13
N ALA A 136 5.62 -1.85 15.46
CA ALA A 136 4.52 -2.50 16.19
C ALA A 136 3.16 -1.89 15.81
N ALA A 137 3.05 -0.57 15.68
CA ALA A 137 1.83 0.10 15.21
C ALA A 137 1.47 -0.31 13.78
N GLY A 138 2.47 -0.37 12.87
CA GLY A 138 2.28 -0.89 11.51
C GLY A 138 1.85 -2.34 11.48
N GLY A 139 2.52 -3.23 12.22
CA GLY A 139 2.19 -4.65 12.33
C GLY A 139 0.80 -4.90 12.93
N ALA A 140 0.40 -4.14 13.95
CA ALA A 140 -0.95 -4.18 14.50
C ALA A 140 -2.00 -3.79 13.45
N THR A 141 -1.70 -2.78 12.62
CA THR A 141 -2.61 -2.36 11.54
C THR A 141 -2.82 -3.48 10.53
N VAL A 142 -1.80 -4.29 10.19
CA VAL A 142 -1.94 -5.45 9.29
C VAL A 142 -3.06 -6.39 9.77
N LEU A 143 -3.09 -6.69 11.07
CA LEU A 143 -4.09 -7.59 11.66
C LEU A 143 -5.46 -6.93 11.78
N LEU A 144 -5.51 -5.67 12.21
CA LEU A 144 -6.75 -4.93 12.46
C LEU A 144 -7.41 -4.43 11.18
N TYR A 145 -6.67 -4.37 10.07
CA TYR A 145 -7.20 -3.85 8.81
C TYR A 145 -8.37 -4.69 8.27
N SER A 146 -8.21 -6.02 8.25
CA SER A 146 -9.25 -6.96 7.78
C SER A 146 -9.80 -7.85 8.90
N GLY A 147 -9.09 -7.96 10.03
CA GLY A 147 -9.42 -8.84 11.16
C GLY A 147 -10.19 -8.15 12.26
N GLY A 148 -10.73 -8.97 13.17
CA GLY A 148 -11.47 -8.51 14.34
C GLY A 148 -12.97 -8.23 14.09
N PRO A 149 -13.69 -7.79 15.14
CA PRO A 149 -15.12 -7.52 15.08
C PRO A 149 -15.48 -6.25 14.30
N LEU A 150 -14.55 -5.28 14.23
CA LEU A 150 -14.69 -4.00 13.51
C LEU A 150 -13.43 -3.74 12.69
N PRO A 151 -13.24 -4.41 11.55
CA PRO A 151 -12.04 -4.22 10.73
C PRO A 151 -11.99 -2.80 10.15
N VAL A 152 -10.79 -2.20 10.14
CA VAL A 152 -10.57 -0.84 9.63
C VAL A 152 -11.05 -0.68 8.19
N SER A 153 -10.91 -1.72 7.37
CA SER A 153 -11.38 -1.75 5.98
C SER A 153 -12.91 -1.61 5.85
N SER A 154 -13.66 -1.84 6.92
CA SER A 154 -15.12 -1.70 6.97
C SER A 154 -15.58 -0.37 7.58
N LEU A 155 -14.66 0.49 7.97
CA LEU A 155 -14.93 1.79 8.61
C LEU A 155 -14.65 2.94 7.64
N PRO A 156 -15.24 4.16 7.89
CA PRO A 156 -14.99 5.34 7.05
C PRO A 156 -13.59 5.95 7.28
N LEU A 157 -12.64 5.14 7.72
CA LEU A 157 -11.26 5.49 8.02
C LEU A 157 -10.25 4.71 7.16
N GLY A 158 -10.72 3.72 6.39
CA GLY A 158 -9.86 2.81 5.61
C GLY A 158 -8.89 3.56 4.69
N GLU A 159 -9.37 4.58 4.00
CA GLU A 159 -8.59 5.41 3.07
C GLU A 159 -7.51 6.21 3.80
N VAL A 160 -7.86 6.82 4.94
CA VAL A 160 -6.93 7.63 5.74
C VAL A 160 -5.89 6.74 6.41
N VAL A 161 -6.32 5.63 7.01
CA VAL A 161 -5.43 4.69 7.70
C VAL A 161 -4.45 4.06 6.72
N SER A 162 -4.91 3.56 5.55
CA SER A 162 -4.02 2.98 4.54
C SER A 162 -3.01 4.00 4.03
N GLY A 163 -3.46 5.21 3.69
CA GLY A 163 -2.59 6.30 3.26
C GLY A 163 -1.55 6.68 4.32
N PHE A 164 -1.98 6.91 5.56
CA PHE A 164 -1.10 7.32 6.65
C PHE A 164 -0.11 6.22 7.07
N VAL A 165 -0.58 4.98 7.24
CA VAL A 165 0.28 3.88 7.67
C VAL A 165 1.33 3.55 6.59
N MET A 166 0.92 3.46 5.34
CA MET A 166 1.87 3.11 4.28
C MET A 166 2.67 4.32 3.80
N GLY A 167 2.01 5.45 3.55
CA GLY A 167 2.66 6.66 3.03
C GLY A 167 3.38 7.50 4.09
N GLY A 168 3.03 7.37 5.37
CA GLY A 168 3.57 8.15 6.47
C GLY A 168 4.40 7.33 7.48
N LEU A 169 3.82 6.26 8.08
CA LEU A 169 4.55 5.49 9.10
C LEU A 169 5.72 4.68 8.52
N ILE A 170 5.65 4.19 7.28
CA ILE A 170 6.78 3.51 6.64
C ILE A 170 7.98 4.46 6.50
N PRO A 171 7.87 5.67 5.90
CA PRO A 171 8.97 6.62 5.89
C PRO A 171 9.49 6.98 7.28
N LEU A 172 8.57 7.24 8.22
CA LEU A 172 8.91 7.61 9.59
C LEU A 172 9.68 6.50 10.32
N GLY A 173 9.21 5.26 10.21
CA GLY A 173 9.90 4.08 10.75
C GLY A 173 11.24 3.81 10.08
N THR A 174 11.32 4.02 8.76
CA THR A 174 12.58 3.89 8.01
C THR A 174 13.62 4.90 8.50
N ALA A 175 13.24 6.16 8.66
CA ALA A 175 14.11 7.20 9.20
C ALA A 175 14.54 6.88 10.65
N ALA A 176 13.62 6.43 11.49
CA ALA A 176 13.92 6.03 12.86
C ALA A 176 14.88 4.83 12.97
N CYS A 177 14.89 3.93 11.98
CA CYS A 177 15.88 2.84 11.93
C CYS A 177 17.30 3.36 11.69
N ALA A 178 17.50 4.58 11.20
CA ALA A 178 18.83 5.11 10.93
C ALA A 178 19.57 5.51 12.22
N ASP A 179 18.92 6.31 13.07
CA ASP A 179 19.54 6.91 14.27
C ASP A 179 18.76 6.71 15.58
N GLY A 180 17.63 6.02 15.52
CA GLY A 180 16.80 5.73 16.70
C GLY A 180 15.91 6.86 17.17
N LYS A 181 15.84 7.97 16.43
CA LYS A 181 15.07 9.15 16.78
C LYS A 181 13.77 9.25 15.99
N LEU A 182 12.83 10.02 16.51
CA LEU A 182 11.59 10.36 15.82
C LEU A 182 11.81 11.62 14.96
N HIS A 183 11.53 11.53 13.67
CA HIS A 183 11.65 12.61 12.67
C HIS A 183 10.28 13.00 12.11
N PRO A 184 9.41 13.67 12.90
CA PRO A 184 8.02 13.93 12.49
C PRO A 184 7.91 14.82 11.24
N GLU A 185 8.92 15.62 10.94
CA GLU A 185 8.99 16.46 9.74
C GLU A 185 8.96 15.67 8.43
N ILE A 186 9.36 14.39 8.45
CA ILE A 186 9.28 13.51 7.27
C ILE A 186 7.82 13.33 6.81
N LEU A 187 6.86 13.40 7.74
CA LEU A 187 5.44 13.27 7.42
C LEU A 187 4.96 14.37 6.47
N PHE A 188 5.49 15.59 6.60
CA PHE A 188 5.19 16.68 5.68
C PHE A 188 5.67 16.37 4.27
N TYR A 189 6.91 15.93 4.13
CA TYR A 189 7.48 15.61 2.83
C TYR A 189 6.93 14.31 2.22
N SER A 190 6.34 13.43 3.03
CA SER A 190 5.69 12.20 2.58
C SER A 190 4.19 12.36 2.23
N LEU A 191 3.63 13.57 2.34
CA LEU A 191 2.23 13.83 1.98
C LEU A 191 1.83 13.31 0.58
N PRO A 192 2.67 13.40 -0.47
CA PRO A 192 2.33 12.81 -1.77
C PRO A 192 2.12 11.29 -1.69
N LEU A 193 2.93 10.59 -0.91
CA LEU A 193 2.80 9.15 -0.70
C LEU A 193 1.52 8.82 0.07
N ILE A 194 1.23 9.58 1.14
CA ILE A 194 0.01 9.42 1.96
C ILE A 194 -1.24 9.58 1.10
N ILE A 195 -1.31 10.65 0.30
CA ILE A 195 -2.48 10.94 -0.54
C ILE A 195 -2.60 9.94 -1.67
N GLY A 196 -1.50 9.66 -2.40
CA GLY A 196 -1.51 8.72 -3.52
C GLY A 196 -1.99 7.32 -3.11
N ILE A 197 -1.53 6.82 -1.95
CA ILE A 197 -1.94 5.50 -1.43
C ILE A 197 -3.38 5.55 -0.90
N GLY A 198 -3.78 6.60 -0.20
CA GLY A 198 -5.18 6.79 0.22
C GLY A 198 -6.15 6.80 -0.96
N LEU A 199 -5.74 7.36 -2.10
CA LEU A 199 -6.51 7.37 -3.34
C LEU A 199 -6.65 5.96 -3.97
N ILE A 200 -5.71 5.03 -3.75
CA ILE A 200 -5.90 3.62 -4.16
C ILE A 200 -7.11 3.03 -3.44
N MET A 201 -7.18 3.20 -2.11
CA MET A 201 -8.33 2.71 -1.33
C MET A 201 -9.62 3.45 -1.68
N MET A 202 -9.55 4.77 -1.89
CA MET A 202 -10.73 5.54 -2.32
C MET A 202 -11.22 5.11 -3.70
N SER A 203 -10.34 4.70 -4.61
CA SER A 203 -10.71 4.14 -5.92
C SER A 203 -11.45 2.81 -5.77
N ASN A 204 -10.92 1.91 -4.92
CA ASN A 204 -11.53 0.61 -4.64
C ASN A 204 -12.93 0.79 -4.04
N ASN A 205 -13.02 1.44 -2.88
CA ASN A 205 -14.28 1.62 -2.15
C ASN A 205 -15.28 2.49 -2.93
N GLY A 206 -14.80 3.46 -3.72
CA GLY A 206 -15.64 4.31 -4.57
C GLY A 206 -16.31 3.56 -5.73
N CYS A 207 -15.64 2.54 -6.27
CA CYS A 207 -16.23 1.63 -7.25
C CYS A 207 -17.20 0.62 -6.63
N ASP A 208 -16.97 0.26 -5.36
CA ASP A 208 -17.64 -0.84 -4.68
C ASP A 208 -18.77 -0.38 -3.72
N ILE A 209 -19.29 0.86 -3.83
CA ILE A 209 -20.32 1.42 -2.91
C ILE A 209 -21.51 0.47 -2.76
N GLU A 210 -22.08 -0.06 -3.85
CA GLU A 210 -23.24 -0.93 -3.82
C GLU A 210 -22.90 -2.31 -3.22
N LYS A 211 -21.70 -2.80 -3.45
CA LYS A 211 -21.17 -4.04 -2.84
C LYS A 211 -20.99 -3.86 -1.33
N ASP A 212 -20.38 -2.74 -0.91
CA ASP A 212 -20.15 -2.42 0.50
C ASP A 212 -21.47 -2.28 1.28
N ILE A 213 -22.50 -1.65 0.70
CA ILE A 213 -23.83 -1.55 1.30
C ILE A 213 -24.41 -2.95 1.55
N ARG A 214 -24.35 -3.84 0.55
CA ARG A 214 -24.86 -5.22 0.69
C ARG A 214 -24.08 -6.04 1.72
N ALA A 215 -22.77 -5.79 1.83
CA ALA A 215 -21.89 -6.44 2.79
C ALA A 215 -21.95 -5.84 4.21
N GLY A 216 -22.76 -4.78 4.42
CA GLY A 216 -22.87 -4.09 5.71
C GLY A 216 -21.63 -3.31 6.10
N ARG A 217 -20.71 -3.01 5.17
CA ARG A 217 -19.54 -2.16 5.38
C ARG A 217 -19.99 -0.69 5.51
N ARG A 218 -19.15 0.14 6.14
CA ARG A 218 -19.40 1.57 6.36
C ARG A 218 -18.23 2.40 5.87
N THR A 219 -17.82 2.22 4.62
CA THR A 219 -16.69 2.93 4.00
C THR A 219 -16.99 4.42 3.78
N LEU A 220 -15.97 5.26 3.67
CA LEU A 220 -16.14 6.71 3.46
C LEU A 220 -16.96 7.01 2.18
N PRO A 221 -16.71 6.35 1.01
CA PRO A 221 -17.53 6.54 -0.18
C PRO A 221 -19.01 6.21 0.01
N MET A 222 -19.33 5.23 0.86
CA MET A 222 -20.72 4.91 1.18
C MET A 222 -21.43 6.07 1.88
N PHE A 223 -20.75 6.76 2.83
CA PHE A 223 -21.34 7.92 3.54
C PHE A 223 -21.48 9.14 2.64
N LEU A 224 -20.49 9.40 1.80
CA LEU A 224 -20.48 10.57 0.91
C LEU A 224 -21.41 10.41 -0.28
N GLY A 225 -21.66 9.17 -0.73
CA GLY A 225 -22.24 8.86 -2.01
C GLY A 225 -21.29 9.13 -3.18
N ARG A 226 -21.57 8.53 -4.32
CA ARG A 226 -20.66 8.51 -5.49
C ARG A 226 -20.25 9.90 -5.97
N GLU A 227 -21.21 10.83 -6.05
CA GLU A 227 -20.94 12.17 -6.58
C GLU A 227 -19.96 12.97 -5.72
N ARG A 228 -20.17 12.98 -4.39
CA ARG A 228 -19.28 13.69 -3.45
C ARG A 228 -17.92 12.99 -3.35
N THR A 229 -17.90 11.66 -3.36
CA THR A 229 -16.66 10.87 -3.42
C THR A 229 -15.86 11.22 -4.65
N LEU A 230 -16.48 11.33 -5.82
CA LEU A 230 -15.80 11.69 -7.06
C LEU A 230 -15.22 13.12 -7.01
N LYS A 231 -15.96 14.08 -6.44
CA LYS A 231 -15.47 15.46 -6.24
C LYS A 231 -14.24 15.47 -5.33
N LEU A 232 -14.31 14.77 -4.20
CA LEU A 232 -13.19 14.64 -3.25
C LEU A 232 -12.00 13.93 -3.89
N TYR A 233 -12.23 12.83 -4.61
CA TYR A 233 -11.20 12.09 -5.32
C TYR A 233 -10.44 12.95 -6.32
N ARG A 234 -11.16 13.72 -7.15
CA ARG A 234 -10.57 14.64 -8.12
C ARG A 234 -9.78 15.76 -7.44
N PHE A 235 -10.33 16.35 -6.39
CA PHE A 235 -9.64 17.37 -5.59
C PHE A 235 -8.33 16.83 -5.02
N LEU A 236 -8.38 15.68 -4.35
CA LEU A 236 -7.18 15.05 -3.77
C LEU A 236 -6.17 14.64 -4.85
N THR A 237 -6.62 14.19 -6.02
CA THR A 237 -5.72 13.86 -7.14
C THR A 237 -4.98 15.10 -7.64
N VAL A 238 -5.67 16.24 -7.83
CA VAL A 238 -5.04 17.49 -8.23
C VAL A 238 -4.09 18.00 -7.14
N PHE A 239 -4.50 17.91 -5.88
CA PHE A 239 -3.65 18.30 -4.75
C PHE A 239 -2.41 17.41 -4.64
N TRP A 240 -2.54 16.11 -4.86
CA TRP A 240 -1.40 15.17 -4.94
C TRP A 240 -0.41 15.56 -6.03
N ILE A 241 -0.89 15.88 -7.24
CA ILE A 241 -0.04 16.35 -8.34
C ILE A 241 0.71 17.62 -7.92
N LEU A 242 0.02 18.60 -7.31
CA LEU A 242 0.63 19.83 -6.82
C LEU A 242 1.76 19.56 -5.82
N LEU A 243 1.53 18.66 -4.85
CA LEU A 243 2.53 18.28 -3.86
C LEU A 243 3.76 17.59 -4.49
N LEU A 244 3.56 16.77 -5.54
CA LEU A 244 4.64 16.14 -6.29
C LEU A 244 5.50 17.16 -7.07
N PHE A 245 4.97 18.33 -7.39
CA PHE A 245 5.77 19.43 -7.96
C PHE A 245 6.48 20.25 -6.88
N VAL A 246 5.81 20.52 -5.76
CA VAL A 246 6.30 21.49 -4.76
C VAL A 246 7.27 20.86 -3.76
N LEU A 247 6.91 19.73 -3.15
CA LEU A 247 7.68 19.18 -2.02
C LEU A 247 9.09 18.68 -2.40
N PRO A 248 9.33 18.08 -3.56
CA PRO A 248 10.70 17.73 -3.97
C PRO A 248 11.61 18.97 -4.10
N VAL A 249 11.05 20.10 -4.58
CA VAL A 249 11.80 21.37 -4.69
C VAL A 249 12.10 21.95 -3.30
N LEU A 250 11.14 21.90 -2.38
CA LEU A 250 11.37 22.32 -1.00
C LEU A 250 12.42 21.46 -0.28
N LEU A 251 12.45 20.16 -0.57
CA LEU A 251 13.38 19.22 0.07
C LEU A 251 14.80 19.28 -0.52
N THR A 252 14.93 19.42 -1.85
CA THR A 252 16.21 19.26 -2.56
C THR A 252 16.64 20.49 -3.37
N GLY A 253 15.92 21.61 -3.22
CA GLY A 253 16.16 22.83 -3.98
C GLY A 253 15.94 22.62 -5.48
N ARG A 254 16.81 23.19 -6.32
CA ARG A 254 16.68 23.11 -7.79
C ARG A 254 16.64 21.68 -8.35
N ARG A 255 17.25 20.71 -7.65
CA ARG A 255 17.22 19.29 -8.05
C ARG A 255 15.79 18.72 -8.07
N GLY A 256 14.91 19.23 -7.23
CA GLY A 256 13.50 18.83 -7.15
C GLY A 256 12.68 19.08 -8.42
N PHE A 257 13.11 20.01 -9.29
CA PHE A 257 12.43 20.22 -10.59
C PHE A 257 12.46 18.99 -11.50
N LEU A 258 13.41 18.07 -11.30
CA LEU A 258 13.43 16.80 -12.01
C LEU A 258 12.10 16.01 -11.84
N CYS A 259 11.50 16.06 -10.65
CA CYS A 259 10.21 15.43 -10.42
C CYS A 259 9.13 15.96 -11.38
N GLY A 260 9.05 17.28 -11.51
CA GLY A 260 8.12 17.93 -12.45
C GLY A 260 8.33 17.49 -13.90
N VAL A 261 9.59 17.40 -14.34
CA VAL A 261 9.93 16.91 -15.69
C VAL A 261 9.48 15.47 -15.87
N LEU A 262 9.77 14.58 -14.92
CA LEU A 262 9.37 13.18 -14.98
C LEU A 262 7.84 13.01 -14.96
N LEU A 263 7.12 13.84 -14.18
CA LEU A 263 5.66 13.83 -14.15
C LEU A 263 5.08 14.21 -15.51
N LEU A 264 5.61 15.23 -16.16
CA LEU A 264 5.15 15.68 -17.48
C LEU A 264 5.41 14.61 -18.56
N LEU A 265 6.57 13.96 -18.51
CA LEU A 265 6.95 12.97 -19.51
C LEU A 265 6.23 11.62 -19.33
N PHE A 266 6.10 11.14 -18.09
CA PHE A 266 5.69 9.76 -17.83
C PHE A 266 4.38 9.59 -17.08
N ALA A 267 3.94 10.57 -16.26
CA ALA A 267 2.76 10.43 -15.42
C ALA A 267 1.52 11.19 -15.94
N ARG A 268 1.70 12.20 -16.80
CA ARG A 268 0.62 13.08 -17.27
C ARG A 268 -0.62 12.33 -17.76
N GLU A 269 -0.43 11.33 -18.64
CA GLU A 269 -1.56 10.57 -19.18
C GLU A 269 -2.26 9.71 -18.12
N ARG A 270 -1.50 9.15 -17.17
CA ARG A 270 -2.05 8.34 -16.08
C ARG A 270 -2.95 9.21 -15.19
N PHE A 271 -2.51 10.40 -14.82
CA PHE A 271 -3.32 11.35 -14.06
C PHE A 271 -4.57 11.80 -14.85
N ARG A 272 -4.42 12.13 -16.13
CA ARG A 272 -5.56 12.49 -16.98
C ARG A 272 -6.60 11.38 -17.03
N ASN A 273 -6.17 10.13 -17.18
CA ASN A 273 -7.06 8.99 -17.29
C ASN A 273 -7.86 8.77 -16.00
N ILE A 274 -7.21 8.78 -14.82
CA ILE A 274 -7.93 8.59 -13.54
C ILE A 274 -8.88 9.75 -13.22
N LEU A 275 -8.58 10.96 -13.64
CA LEU A 275 -9.47 12.13 -13.48
C LEU A 275 -10.71 12.06 -14.40
N ALA A 276 -10.63 11.36 -15.53
CA ALA A 276 -11.74 11.16 -16.45
C ALA A 276 -12.73 10.08 -15.98
N LEU A 277 -12.25 9.10 -15.18
CA LEU A 277 -13.08 8.00 -14.66
C LEU A 277 -14.07 8.49 -13.59
N GLN A 278 -15.12 7.70 -13.33
CA GLN A 278 -16.27 8.11 -12.51
C GLN A 278 -16.53 7.21 -11.29
N LEU A 279 -15.57 6.37 -10.90
CA LEU A 279 -15.71 5.44 -9.77
C LEU A 279 -16.97 4.56 -9.88
N ARG A 280 -17.29 4.06 -11.09
CA ARG A 280 -18.43 3.17 -11.33
C ARG A 280 -18.00 1.72 -11.25
N PRO A 281 -18.89 0.78 -10.83
CA PRO A 281 -18.58 -0.65 -10.76
C PRO A 281 -18.04 -1.23 -12.06
N GLU A 282 -18.61 -0.81 -13.21
CA GLU A 282 -18.22 -1.28 -14.55
C GLU A 282 -16.80 -0.80 -14.93
N GLN A 283 -16.32 0.27 -14.30
CA GLN A 283 -14.99 0.85 -14.51
C GLN A 283 -13.96 0.37 -13.48
N ARG A 284 -14.33 -0.51 -12.53
CA ARG A 284 -13.50 -0.90 -11.39
C ARG A 284 -12.10 -1.35 -11.79
N VAL A 285 -11.98 -2.31 -12.72
CA VAL A 285 -10.68 -2.82 -13.17
C VAL A 285 -9.83 -1.70 -13.80
N LEU A 286 -10.43 -0.87 -14.64
CA LEU A 286 -9.75 0.24 -15.29
C LEU A 286 -9.32 1.31 -14.27
N GLN A 287 -10.18 1.61 -13.29
CA GLN A 287 -9.91 2.56 -12.20
C GLN A 287 -8.75 2.07 -11.33
N MET A 288 -8.74 0.79 -10.94
CA MET A 288 -7.68 0.22 -10.10
C MET A 288 -6.34 0.16 -10.85
N LYS A 289 -6.30 -0.30 -12.09
CA LYS A 289 -5.09 -0.27 -12.92
C LYS A 289 -4.59 1.16 -13.13
N GLY A 290 -5.50 2.09 -13.35
CA GLY A 290 -5.19 3.51 -13.54
C GLY A 290 -4.55 4.15 -12.30
N ILE A 291 -5.14 3.98 -11.11
CA ILE A 291 -4.62 4.58 -9.88
C ILE A 291 -3.29 3.94 -9.44
N VAL A 292 -3.14 2.61 -9.59
CA VAL A 292 -1.87 1.93 -9.33
C VAL A 292 -0.77 2.45 -10.27
N ALA A 293 -1.06 2.57 -11.56
CA ALA A 293 -0.12 3.14 -12.51
C ALA A 293 0.22 4.61 -12.18
N ALA A 294 -0.77 5.43 -11.81
CA ALA A 294 -0.53 6.81 -11.39
C ALA A 294 0.37 6.89 -10.14
N ASN A 295 0.21 5.96 -9.18
CA ASN A 295 1.10 5.86 -8.01
C ASN A 295 2.52 5.44 -8.41
N ILE A 296 2.68 4.44 -9.26
CA ILE A 296 4.00 3.98 -9.73
C ILE A 296 4.75 5.13 -10.44
N PHE A 297 4.11 5.81 -11.38
CA PHE A 297 4.75 6.88 -12.15
C PHE A 297 4.85 8.19 -11.37
N GLY A 298 3.84 8.55 -10.58
CA GLY A 298 3.83 9.78 -9.78
C GLY A 298 4.79 9.71 -8.59
N ASN A 299 4.58 8.77 -7.68
CA ASN A 299 5.47 8.58 -6.53
C ASN A 299 6.85 8.05 -6.97
N GLY A 300 6.91 7.25 -8.06
CA GLY A 300 8.18 6.84 -8.67
C GLY A 300 9.02 8.03 -9.15
N ALA A 301 8.40 9.04 -9.76
CA ALA A 301 9.10 10.27 -10.16
C ALA A 301 9.72 11.00 -8.94
N LEU A 302 9.00 11.06 -7.82
CA LEU A 302 9.51 11.58 -6.56
C LEU A 302 10.74 10.78 -6.11
N ILE A 303 10.65 9.45 -6.06
CA ILE A 303 11.74 8.57 -5.61
C ILE A 303 12.98 8.73 -6.50
N VAL A 304 12.81 8.68 -7.83
CA VAL A 304 13.91 8.86 -8.79
C VAL A 304 14.58 10.23 -8.59
N THR A 305 13.81 11.29 -8.34
CA THR A 305 14.34 12.63 -8.06
C THR A 305 15.19 12.65 -6.79
N LEU A 306 14.73 12.02 -5.71
CA LEU A 306 15.49 11.97 -4.45
C LEU A 306 16.74 11.09 -4.60
N MET A 307 16.67 9.97 -5.31
CA MET A 307 17.84 9.13 -5.60
C MET A 307 18.89 9.89 -6.41
N ALA A 308 18.47 10.67 -7.42
CA ALA A 308 19.35 11.53 -8.20
C ALA A 308 20.00 12.61 -7.32
N ALA A 309 19.23 13.23 -6.41
CA ALA A 309 19.77 14.22 -5.47
C ALA A 309 20.83 13.62 -4.53
N VAL A 310 20.57 12.43 -3.97
CA VAL A 310 21.52 11.67 -3.13
C VAL A 310 22.79 11.33 -3.90
N LEU A 311 22.65 10.87 -5.15
CA LEU A 311 23.81 10.53 -5.99
C LEU A 311 24.66 11.75 -6.31
N MET A 312 24.03 12.88 -6.64
CA MET A 312 24.75 14.13 -6.91
C MET A 312 25.50 14.64 -5.67
N GLU A 313 24.94 14.51 -4.47
CA GLU A 313 25.66 14.84 -3.24
C GLU A 313 26.88 13.94 -3.02
N ALA A 314 26.73 12.64 -3.27
CA ALA A 314 27.84 11.70 -3.13
C ALA A 314 28.98 11.93 -4.13
N LEU A 315 28.69 12.51 -5.31
CA LEU A 315 29.71 12.84 -6.32
C LEU A 315 30.45 14.17 -6.03
N HIS A 316 29.89 15.02 -5.16
CA HIS A 316 30.47 16.29 -4.77
C HIS A 316 31.13 16.31 -3.37
N ALA A 317 30.95 15.20 -2.61
CA ALA A 317 31.57 14.96 -1.31
C ALA A 317 32.92 14.22 -1.45
#